data_78bb88c9c50d22b4f7d879f4dcbbb785
#
_entry.id   78bb88c9c50d22b4f7d879f4dcbbb785
#
_cell.length_a   1.000
_cell.length_b   1.000
_cell.length_c   1.000
_cell.angle_alpha   90.00
_cell.angle_beta   90.00
_cell.angle_gamma   90.00
#
_symmetry.space_group_name_H-M   'P 1'
#
loop_
_entity.id
_entity.type
_entity.pdbx_description
1 polymer ?
#
loop_
_entity_poly.entity_id
_entity_poly.type
_entity_poly.pdbx_seq_one_letter_code
_entity_poly.pdbx_strand_id
1 'polypeptide(L)' 'MPKWIDELVERFDLPAETAAGAPKITVTGASRVVIENHKGLLEYSGTLIETGAGRFHVRVRGEGLLLRAMDSEVLIIS' A
#
# COMPACT_ATOMS: atom_id res chain seq x y z
N MET A 1 -16.23 -5.84 12.73
CA MET A 1 -15.94 -4.42 12.68
C MET A 1 -15.29 -4.05 11.37
N PRO A 2 -15.93 -3.20 10.63
CA PRO A 2 -15.31 -2.83 9.36
C PRO A 2 -14.05 -2.03 9.61
N LYS A 3 -13.13 -2.20 8.71
CA LYS A 3 -11.91 -1.44 8.73
C LYS A 3 -12.06 -0.25 7.83
N TRP A 4 -11.55 0.86 8.29
CA TRP A 4 -11.61 2.08 7.53
C TRP A 4 -10.22 2.45 7.10
N ILE A 5 -10.10 2.76 5.84
CA ILE A 5 -8.87 3.26 5.27
C ILE A 5 -9.11 4.72 4.97
N ASP A 6 -8.58 5.57 5.85
CA ASP A 6 -8.89 6.98 5.79
C ASP A 6 -8.17 7.65 4.64
N GLU A 7 -6.95 7.26 4.45
CA GLU A 7 -6.15 7.85 3.42
C GLU A 7 -5.30 6.75 2.83
N LEU A 8 -5.50 6.50 1.57
CA LEU A 8 -4.97 5.29 0.99
C LEU A 8 -3.55 5.41 0.52
N VAL A 9 -3.24 6.45 -0.18
CA VAL A 9 -1.99 6.50 -0.88
C VAL A 9 -1.42 7.89 -0.83
N GLU A 10 -0.17 7.95 -0.44
CA GLU A 10 0.65 9.12 -0.61
C GLU A 10 1.56 8.81 -1.77
N ARG A 11 1.35 9.47 -2.87
CA ARG A 11 2.13 9.16 -4.04
C ARG A 11 2.36 10.40 -4.86
N PHE A 12 3.24 10.25 -5.80
CA PHE A 12 3.63 11.35 -6.64
C PHE A 12 2.97 11.26 -7.97
N ASP A 13 2.78 12.40 -8.57
CA ASP A 13 2.17 12.47 -9.88
C ASP A 13 3.21 12.16 -10.92
N LEU A 14 3.12 10.97 -11.45
CA LEU A 14 3.96 10.58 -12.55
C LEU A 14 3.09 9.92 -13.59
N PRO A 15 3.35 10.18 -14.85
CA PRO A 15 2.62 9.46 -15.89
C PRO A 15 2.85 7.97 -15.73
N ALA A 16 1.78 7.21 -15.85
CA ALA A 16 1.86 5.78 -15.60
C ALA A 16 2.85 5.10 -16.52
N GLU A 17 2.91 5.55 -17.74
CA GLU A 17 3.78 4.90 -18.72
C GLU A 17 5.25 5.16 -18.45
N THR A 18 5.57 6.18 -17.69
CA THR A 18 6.97 6.44 -17.39
C THR A 18 7.37 5.92 -16.04
N ALA A 19 6.47 5.27 -15.36
CA ALA A 19 6.72 4.81 -14.01
C ALA A 19 7.04 3.33 -14.01
N ALA A 20 7.98 2.93 -14.83
CA ALA A 20 8.44 1.54 -14.82
C ALA A 20 8.92 1.21 -13.41
N GLY A 21 8.41 0.14 -12.87
CA GLY A 21 8.71 -0.22 -11.49
C GLY A 21 7.82 0.45 -10.47
N ALA A 22 6.86 1.26 -10.92
CA ALA A 22 5.94 1.88 -9.99
C ALA A 22 5.03 0.84 -9.35
N PRO A 23 4.58 1.10 -8.13
CA PRO A 23 3.66 0.18 -7.49
C PRO A 23 2.29 0.23 -8.15
N LYS A 24 1.64 -0.91 -8.18
CA LYS A 24 0.25 -0.97 -8.58
C LYS A 24 -0.57 -1.17 -7.33
N ILE A 25 -1.54 -0.31 -7.13
CA ILE A 25 -2.32 -0.32 -5.91
C ILE A 25 -3.77 -0.58 -6.28
N THR A 26 -4.34 -1.60 -5.67
CA THR A 26 -5.72 -1.96 -5.89
C THR A 26 -6.45 -1.89 -4.58
N VAL A 27 -7.55 -1.16 -4.56
CA VAL A 27 -8.36 -1.00 -3.37
C VAL A 27 -9.70 -1.65 -3.62
N THR A 28 -10.09 -2.52 -2.71
CA THR A 28 -11.38 -3.19 -2.81
C THR A 28 -12.22 -2.80 -1.61
N GLY A 29 -13.28 -2.06 -1.87
CA GLY A 29 -14.12 -1.55 -0.80
C GLY A 29 -13.30 -0.66 0.12
N ALA A 30 -13.59 -0.74 1.40
CA ALA A 30 -12.83 0.01 2.40
C ALA A 30 -12.05 -0.95 3.28
N SER A 31 -11.79 -2.15 2.81
CA SER A 31 -11.25 -3.16 3.70
C SER A 31 -10.07 -3.93 3.13
N ARG A 32 -9.65 -3.66 1.91
CA ARG A 32 -8.51 -4.39 1.37
C ARG A 32 -7.71 -3.51 0.43
N VAL A 33 -6.41 -3.55 0.60
CA VAL A 33 -5.48 -2.87 -0.30
C VAL A 33 -4.44 -3.89 -0.73
N VAL A 34 -4.20 -3.97 -2.02
CA VAL A 34 -3.16 -4.81 -2.58
C VAL A 34 -2.13 -3.90 -3.21
N ILE A 35 -0.89 -4.04 -2.81
CA ILE A 35 0.20 -3.25 -3.35
C ILE A 35 1.14 -4.21 -4.06
N GLU A 36 1.26 -4.04 -5.37
CA GLU A 36 2.13 -4.85 -6.18
C GLU A 36 3.36 -4.07 -6.53
N ASN A 37 4.46 -4.77 -6.63
CA ASN A 37 5.73 -4.19 -7.02
C ASN A 37 6.30 -3.28 -5.93
N HIS A 38 6.07 -3.64 -4.67
CA HIS A 38 6.64 -2.91 -3.55
C HIS A 38 8.12 -3.27 -3.42
N LYS A 39 8.84 -2.42 -2.68
CA LYS A 39 10.26 -2.64 -2.49
C LYS A 39 10.60 -2.79 -1.00
N GLY A 40 9.65 -3.21 -0.24
CA GLY A 40 9.89 -3.50 1.16
C GLY A 40 8.98 -2.72 2.08
N LEU A 41 8.83 -3.27 3.25
CA LEU A 41 7.98 -2.69 4.29
C LEU A 41 8.82 -1.75 5.11
N LEU A 42 8.37 -0.52 5.25
CA LEU A 42 9.08 0.48 6.01
C LEU A 42 8.51 0.67 7.41
N GLU A 43 7.20 0.55 7.52
CA GLU A 43 6.54 0.70 8.80
C GLU A 43 5.29 -0.15 8.83
N TYR A 44 5.01 -0.72 10.00
CA TYR A 44 3.83 -1.54 10.16
C TYR A 44 3.26 -1.31 11.54
N SER A 45 2.03 -0.86 11.58
CA SER A 45 1.26 -0.76 12.83
C SER A 45 -0.20 -0.97 12.49
N GLY A 46 -1.03 -0.97 13.50
CA GLY A 46 -2.47 -1.11 13.26
C GLY A 46 -3.11 0.10 12.60
N THR A 47 -2.39 1.21 12.53
CA THR A 47 -2.94 2.42 11.95
C THR A 47 -2.16 2.93 10.76
N LEU A 48 -0.98 2.37 10.50
CA LEU A 48 -0.16 2.83 9.40
C LEU A 48 0.67 1.68 8.86
N ILE A 49 0.61 1.48 7.56
CA ILE A 49 1.51 0.57 6.88
C ILE A 49 2.15 1.34 5.75
N GLU A 50 3.46 1.36 5.72
CA GLU A 50 4.19 2.12 4.73
C GLU A 50 5.16 1.22 4.01
N THR A 51 5.21 1.34 2.70
CA THR A 51 6.16 0.60 1.88
C THR A 51 6.92 1.56 1.00
N GLY A 52 8.12 1.15 0.62
CA GLY A 52 8.84 1.81 -0.42
C GLY A 52 8.61 1.10 -1.73
N ALA A 53 8.73 1.83 -2.82
CA ALA A 53 8.57 1.27 -4.15
C ALA A 53 9.37 2.13 -5.11
N GLY A 54 10.69 1.90 -5.13
CA GLY A 54 11.57 2.71 -5.93
C GLY A 54 11.62 4.11 -5.37
N ARG A 55 11.23 5.06 -6.18
CA ARG A 55 11.18 6.45 -5.76
C ARG A 55 9.84 6.82 -5.13
N PHE A 56 8.97 5.86 -4.97
CA PHE A 56 7.64 6.09 -4.42
C PHE A 56 7.60 5.62 -2.98
N HIS A 57 6.72 6.27 -2.23
CA HIS A 57 6.33 5.76 -0.92
C HIS A 57 4.82 5.61 -0.93
N VAL A 58 4.36 4.49 -0.41
CA VAL A 58 2.93 4.23 -0.31
C VAL A 58 2.61 4.11 1.16
N ARG A 59 1.67 4.92 1.62
CA ARG A 59 1.20 4.85 3.00
C ARG A 59 -0.27 4.49 2.99
N VAL A 60 -0.61 3.55 3.84
CA VAL A 60 -1.99 3.16 4.04
C VAL A 60 -2.32 3.44 5.48
N ARG A 61 -3.32 4.28 5.71
CA ARG A 61 -3.74 4.64 7.06
C ARG A 61 -5.15 4.14 7.29
N GLY A 62 -5.38 3.70 8.49
CA GLY A 62 -6.70 3.21 8.85
C GLY A 62 -6.70 2.75 10.29
N GLU A 63 -7.63 1.88 10.61
CA GLU A 63 -7.76 1.31 11.93
C GLU A 63 -7.81 -0.19 11.83
N GLY A 64 -7.11 -0.85 12.73
CA GLY A 64 -7.11 -2.29 12.75
C GLY A 64 -6.48 -2.89 11.51
N LEU A 65 -5.49 -2.23 10.94
CA LEU A 65 -4.83 -2.72 9.73
C LEU A 65 -4.05 -3.97 10.05
N LEU A 66 -4.14 -4.93 9.16
CA LEU A 66 -3.38 -6.16 9.27
C LEU A 66 -2.69 -6.44 7.96
N LEU A 67 -1.45 -6.88 8.06
CA LEU A 67 -0.71 -7.35 6.92
C LEU A 67 -1.09 -8.80 6.72
N ARG A 68 -1.88 -9.07 5.69
CA ARG A 68 -2.40 -10.40 5.45
C ARG A 68 -1.41 -11.31 4.76
N ALA A 69 -0.65 -10.75 3.85
CA ALA A 69 0.31 -11.51 3.09
C ALA A 69 1.34 -10.56 2.53
N MET A 70 2.53 -11.07 2.35
CA MET A 70 3.61 -10.29 1.79
C MET A 70 4.63 -11.23 1.20
N ASP A 71 5.03 -10.94 -0.02
CA ASP A 71 6.18 -11.61 -0.58
C ASP A 71 7.07 -10.53 -1.20
N SER A 72 7.99 -10.92 -2.05
CA SER A 72 8.95 -9.97 -2.58
C SER A 72 8.32 -8.96 -3.54
N GLU A 73 7.09 -9.19 -3.96
CA GLU A 73 6.46 -8.33 -4.95
C GLU A 73 5.10 -7.81 -4.53
N VAL A 74 4.36 -8.57 -3.73
CA VAL A 74 2.98 -8.25 -3.43
C VAL A 74 2.78 -8.16 -1.92
N LEU A 75 1.98 -7.20 -1.52
CA LEU A 75 1.65 -6.97 -0.13
C LEU A 75 0.15 -6.76 -0.05
N ILE A 76 -0.50 -7.47 0.86
CA ILE A 76 -1.95 -7.41 1.02
C ILE A 76 -2.28 -6.96 2.42
N ILE A 77 -3.06 -5.89 2.49
CA ILE A 77 -3.50 -5.29 3.75
C ILE A 77 -5.01 -5.42 3.83
N SER A 78 -5.48 -5.74 4.97
CA SER A 78 -6.92 -5.73 5.18
C SER A 78 -7.30 -5.33 6.60
#